data_93c470b5c9c3bcddead5203b8dcd3a5e
#
_entry.id   93c470b5c9c3bcddead5203b8dcd3a5e
#
_cell.length_a   1.000
_cell.length_b   1.000
_cell.length_c   1.000
_cell.angle_alpha   90.00
_cell.angle_beta   90.00
_cell.angle_gamma   90.00
#
_symmetry.space_group_name_H-M   'P 1'
#
loop_
_entity.id
_entity.type
_entity.pdbx_description
1 polymer ?
#
loop_
_entity_poly.entity_id
_entity_poly.type
_entity_poly.pdbx_seq_one_letter_code
_entity_poly.pdbx_strand_id
1 'polypeptide(L)'
;MTHPAQPPVRLRLATALDGLAVAFGGMTAHPDEHNCECHWGSAEELAQLKVPDTELDPDLLRRTWQAPDWSDHASVLRRILPQFATALVKGSVEPLFGLEEAGRSFARGHWQQWPTVQAEAVRDFLHAWWADTLTDPDPAVPAYEVLALVTEASATLTPWLTTWETLTDHPADDHLAEAVAKWEYDLLGDQLPWDSWENEEETRTELTAWLVRNAPARLRAPGVSGELLHRVRLLGLTGDDRWEDPHWPGHRY
;
A
#
# COMPACT_ATOMS: atom_id res chain seq x y z
N MET A 1 -8.68 -29.16 -21.46
CA MET A 1 -7.71 -28.06 -21.64
C MET A 1 -7.11 -27.81 -20.26
N THR A 2 -5.89 -28.24 -20.02
CA THR A 2 -5.18 -27.97 -18.76
C THR A 2 -4.72 -26.51 -18.78
N HIS A 3 -5.27 -25.70 -17.89
CA HIS A 3 -4.73 -24.37 -17.63
C HIS A 3 -3.26 -24.53 -17.21
N PRO A 4 -2.33 -23.74 -17.78
CA PRO A 4 -0.96 -23.72 -17.27
C PRO A 4 -1.00 -23.32 -15.80
N ALA A 5 -0.28 -24.09 -14.96
CA ALA A 5 -0.17 -23.78 -13.55
C ALA A 5 0.40 -22.37 -13.38
N GLN A 6 -0.27 -21.52 -12.61
CA GLN A 6 0.24 -20.16 -12.31
C GLN A 6 1.59 -20.32 -11.58
N PRO A 7 2.58 -19.47 -11.93
CA PRO A 7 3.86 -19.48 -11.25
C PRO A 7 3.69 -19.19 -9.74
N PRO A 8 4.58 -19.68 -8.88
CA PRO A 8 4.60 -19.34 -7.46
C PRO A 8 4.55 -17.83 -7.24
N VAL A 9 3.89 -17.37 -6.17
CA VAL A 9 3.65 -15.94 -5.90
C VAL A 9 4.95 -15.14 -5.83
N ARG A 10 5.98 -15.64 -5.12
CA ARG A 10 7.31 -15.00 -5.05
C ARG A 10 7.98 -14.86 -6.44
N LEU A 11 7.78 -15.81 -7.33
CA LEU A 11 8.30 -15.69 -8.70
C LEU A 11 7.57 -14.59 -9.49
N ARG A 12 6.28 -14.37 -9.20
CA ARG A 12 5.51 -13.27 -9.81
C ARG A 12 6.01 -11.91 -9.36
N LEU A 13 6.31 -11.74 -8.07
CA LEU A 13 6.88 -10.49 -7.56
C LEU A 13 8.27 -10.20 -8.16
N ALA A 14 9.15 -11.19 -8.20
CA ALA A 14 10.46 -11.04 -8.84
C ALA A 14 10.31 -10.64 -10.32
N THR A 15 9.42 -11.30 -11.06
CA THR A 15 9.14 -10.98 -12.48
C THR A 15 8.57 -9.55 -12.63
N ALA A 16 7.72 -9.10 -11.70
CA ALA A 16 7.15 -7.75 -11.75
C ALA A 16 8.21 -6.68 -11.46
N LEU A 17 9.14 -6.92 -10.52
CA LEU A 17 10.28 -6.03 -10.28
C LEU A 17 11.22 -5.95 -11.48
N ASP A 18 11.51 -7.09 -12.13
CA ASP A 18 12.27 -7.12 -13.39
C ASP A 18 11.51 -6.36 -14.51
N GLY A 19 10.19 -6.49 -14.55
CA GLY A 19 9.32 -5.76 -15.47
C GLY A 19 9.43 -4.24 -15.30
N LEU A 20 9.44 -3.77 -14.04
CA LEU A 20 9.69 -2.35 -13.75
C LEU A 20 11.09 -1.91 -14.23
N ALA A 21 12.14 -2.70 -13.94
CA ALA A 21 13.49 -2.37 -14.37
C ALA A 21 13.58 -2.24 -15.90
N VAL A 22 12.89 -3.10 -16.65
CA VAL A 22 12.83 -3.04 -18.11
C VAL A 22 12.00 -1.85 -18.60
N ALA A 23 10.81 -1.62 -18.03
CA ALA A 23 9.89 -0.57 -18.49
C ALA A 23 10.39 0.86 -18.20
N PHE A 24 11.23 1.01 -17.18
CA PHE A 24 11.75 2.31 -16.71
C PHE A 24 13.26 2.45 -16.86
N GLY A 25 13.95 1.44 -17.43
CA GLY A 25 15.38 1.54 -17.74
C GLY A 25 15.67 2.74 -18.67
N GLY A 26 16.73 3.47 -18.37
CA GLY A 26 17.11 4.67 -19.11
C GLY A 26 16.28 5.93 -18.82
N MET A 27 15.25 5.87 -17.95
CA MET A 27 14.46 7.06 -17.58
C MET A 27 15.29 8.05 -16.75
N THR A 28 14.97 9.34 -16.92
CA THR A 28 15.57 10.45 -16.17
C THR A 28 14.50 11.42 -15.73
N ALA A 29 14.75 12.20 -14.68
CA ALA A 29 13.97 13.40 -14.42
C ALA A 29 14.06 14.37 -15.60
N HIS A 30 13.08 15.26 -15.73
CA HIS A 30 13.08 16.27 -16.80
C HIS A 30 14.37 17.12 -16.75
N PRO A 31 15.00 17.48 -17.88
CA PRO A 31 16.22 18.28 -17.88
C PRO A 31 16.12 19.59 -17.11
N ASP A 32 14.95 20.25 -17.20
CA ASP A 32 14.66 21.52 -16.52
C ASP A 32 14.09 21.33 -15.10
N GLU A 33 14.02 20.08 -14.60
CA GLU A 33 13.52 19.80 -13.25
C GLU A 33 14.40 20.50 -12.22
N HIS A 34 13.74 21.03 -11.21
CA HIS A 34 14.40 21.73 -10.11
C HIS A 34 13.66 21.46 -8.79
N ASN A 35 14.37 21.62 -7.70
CA ASN A 35 13.79 21.60 -6.36
C ASN A 35 14.58 22.55 -5.45
N CYS A 36 14.03 22.86 -4.29
CA CYS A 36 14.63 23.81 -3.36
C CYS A 36 15.91 23.24 -2.71
N GLU A 37 17.05 23.89 -2.93
CA GLU A 37 18.32 23.50 -2.31
C GLU A 37 18.28 23.57 -0.77
N CYS A 38 17.44 24.40 -0.19
CA CYS A 38 17.35 24.56 1.25
C CYS A 38 16.52 23.47 1.97
N HIS A 39 15.67 22.72 1.25
CA HIS A 39 14.77 21.72 1.85
C HIS A 39 14.95 20.33 1.28
N TRP A 40 15.31 20.20 -0.02
CA TRP A 40 15.41 18.91 -0.66
C TRP A 40 16.83 18.39 -0.77
N GLY A 41 17.77 19.15 -1.37
CA GLY A 41 19.13 18.70 -1.58
C GLY A 41 19.93 19.59 -2.53
N SER A 42 21.18 19.22 -2.79
CA SER A 42 22.12 20.01 -3.59
C SER A 42 21.89 19.89 -5.10
N ALA A 43 22.49 20.81 -5.87
CA ALA A 43 22.48 20.75 -7.33
C ALA A 43 23.15 19.47 -7.87
N GLU A 44 24.19 18.96 -7.19
CA GLU A 44 24.86 17.71 -7.54
C GLU A 44 23.95 16.49 -7.33
N GLU A 45 23.15 16.49 -6.25
CA GLU A 45 22.15 15.44 -6.01
C GLU A 45 21.04 15.49 -7.05
N LEU A 46 20.55 16.68 -7.41
CA LEU A 46 19.59 16.86 -8.48
C LEU A 46 20.12 16.36 -9.83
N ALA A 47 21.40 16.58 -10.10
CA ALA A 47 22.03 16.08 -11.33
C ALA A 47 22.02 14.54 -11.42
N GLN A 48 22.03 13.80 -10.30
CA GLN A 48 21.95 12.34 -10.30
C GLN A 48 20.59 11.84 -10.81
N LEU A 49 19.50 12.58 -10.57
CA LEU A 49 18.19 12.24 -11.11
C LEU A 49 18.14 12.40 -12.64
N LYS A 50 19.01 13.21 -13.20
CA LYS A 50 19.12 13.48 -14.65
C LYS A 50 20.08 12.52 -15.36
N VAL A 51 20.72 11.60 -14.63
CA VAL A 51 21.56 10.54 -15.20
C VAL A 51 20.78 9.22 -15.13
N PRO A 52 20.62 8.51 -16.26
CA PRO A 52 19.89 7.26 -16.29
C PRO A 52 20.63 6.16 -15.52
N ASP A 53 19.85 5.20 -14.98
CA ASP A 53 20.34 3.95 -14.39
C ASP A 53 21.37 4.09 -13.26
N THR A 54 21.52 5.29 -12.70
CA THR A 54 22.38 5.52 -11.54
C THR A 54 21.63 5.13 -10.28
N GLU A 55 22.25 4.28 -9.45
CA GLU A 55 21.72 3.97 -8.12
C GLU A 55 21.83 5.21 -7.22
N LEU A 56 20.70 5.59 -6.62
CA LEU A 56 20.63 6.71 -5.67
C LEU A 56 20.96 6.21 -4.27
N ASP A 57 21.63 7.05 -3.50
CA ASP A 57 21.76 6.83 -2.07
C ASP A 57 20.38 6.70 -1.42
N PRO A 58 20.19 5.81 -0.41
CA PRO A 58 18.89 5.61 0.23
C PRO A 58 18.25 6.88 0.78
N ASP A 59 19.02 7.80 1.35
CA ASP A 59 18.48 9.07 1.86
C ASP A 59 18.05 10.00 0.72
N LEU A 60 18.80 10.05 -0.37
CA LEU A 60 18.41 10.79 -1.57
C LEU A 60 17.14 10.18 -2.19
N LEU A 61 17.06 8.87 -2.28
CA LEU A 61 15.85 8.19 -2.74
C LEU A 61 14.63 8.56 -1.87
N ARG A 62 14.78 8.52 -0.54
CA ARG A 62 13.75 8.88 0.43
C ARG A 62 13.27 10.32 0.23
N ARG A 63 14.18 11.29 0.24
CA ARG A 63 13.85 12.70 0.01
C ARG A 63 13.21 12.94 -1.35
N THR A 64 13.57 12.16 -2.35
CA THR A 64 13.03 12.29 -3.71
C THR A 64 11.58 11.87 -3.81
N TRP A 65 11.21 10.71 -3.29
CA TRP A 65 9.81 10.26 -3.36
C TRP A 65 8.89 11.03 -2.40
N GLN A 66 9.42 11.53 -1.29
CA GLN A 66 8.67 12.33 -0.30
C GLN A 66 8.40 13.77 -0.79
N ALA A 67 9.30 14.36 -1.57
CA ALA A 67 9.18 15.75 -1.98
C ALA A 67 7.89 16.01 -2.79
N PRO A 68 7.03 16.96 -2.35
CA PRO A 68 5.79 17.27 -3.05
C PRO A 68 5.98 18.25 -4.22
N ASP A 69 7.09 18.99 -4.26
CA ASP A 69 7.25 20.22 -5.05
C ASP A 69 7.99 19.99 -6.38
N TRP A 70 7.93 18.78 -6.95
CA TRP A 70 8.47 18.53 -8.28
C TRP A 70 7.61 19.21 -9.36
N SER A 71 8.26 19.87 -10.32
CA SER A 71 7.57 20.47 -11.47
C SER A 71 6.98 19.39 -12.39
N ASP A 72 7.68 18.28 -12.56
CA ASP A 72 7.24 17.07 -13.27
C ASP A 72 7.46 15.84 -12.38
N HIS A 73 6.56 15.66 -11.41
CA HIS A 73 6.61 14.51 -10.50
C HIS A 73 6.61 13.17 -11.25
N ALA A 74 5.89 13.10 -12.38
CA ALA A 74 5.83 11.88 -13.18
C ALA A 74 7.18 11.47 -13.77
N SER A 75 8.01 12.42 -14.21
CA SER A 75 9.35 12.10 -14.72
C SER A 75 10.29 11.67 -13.59
N VAL A 76 10.21 12.33 -12.44
CA VAL A 76 10.98 11.98 -11.24
C VAL A 76 10.61 10.59 -10.75
N LEU A 77 9.31 10.31 -10.62
CA LEU A 77 8.84 9.00 -10.17
C LEU A 77 9.28 7.89 -11.12
N ARG A 78 9.12 8.07 -12.45
CA ARG A 78 9.60 7.09 -13.45
C ARG A 78 11.09 6.81 -13.33
N ARG A 79 11.89 7.83 -13.03
CA ARG A 79 13.34 7.70 -12.85
C ARG A 79 13.71 6.82 -11.65
N ILE A 80 12.99 6.97 -10.53
CA ILE A 80 13.35 6.27 -9.29
C ILE A 80 12.62 4.94 -9.11
N LEU A 81 11.55 4.68 -9.87
CA LEU A 81 10.58 3.64 -9.60
C LEU A 81 11.17 2.23 -9.44
N PRO A 82 12.14 1.74 -10.26
CA PRO A 82 12.72 0.42 -10.05
C PRO A 82 13.42 0.26 -8.70
N GLN A 83 14.19 1.27 -8.29
CA GLN A 83 14.88 1.26 -7.01
C GLN A 83 13.88 1.45 -5.85
N PHE A 84 12.92 2.36 -6.01
CA PHE A 84 11.88 2.63 -5.03
C PHE A 84 11.00 1.41 -4.75
N ALA A 85 10.53 0.71 -5.79
CA ALA A 85 9.77 -0.52 -5.65
C ALA A 85 10.55 -1.61 -4.91
N THR A 86 11.85 -1.75 -5.22
CA THR A 86 12.73 -2.68 -4.50
C THR A 86 12.88 -2.32 -3.02
N ALA A 87 13.00 -1.03 -2.70
CA ALA A 87 13.08 -0.55 -1.33
C ALA A 87 11.77 -0.77 -0.55
N LEU A 88 10.61 -0.54 -1.21
CA LEU A 88 9.29 -0.82 -0.64
C LEU A 88 9.14 -2.30 -0.25
N VAL A 89 9.41 -3.21 -1.16
CA VAL A 89 9.30 -4.66 -0.91
C VAL A 89 10.21 -5.12 0.22
N LYS A 90 11.39 -4.52 0.36
CA LYS A 90 12.34 -4.82 1.44
C LYS A 90 12.00 -4.17 2.79
N GLY A 91 10.97 -3.34 2.86
CA GLY A 91 10.64 -2.58 4.06
C GLY A 91 11.73 -1.57 4.46
N SER A 92 12.56 -1.13 3.49
CA SER A 92 13.64 -0.17 3.73
C SER A 92 13.26 1.28 3.41
N VAL A 93 11.98 1.52 3.14
CA VAL A 93 11.41 2.86 2.97
C VAL A 93 10.99 3.39 4.33
N GLU A 94 11.42 4.60 4.67
CA GLU A 94 11.10 5.26 5.94
C GLU A 94 10.15 6.45 5.66
N PRO A 95 8.81 6.24 5.70
CA PRO A 95 7.85 7.33 5.59
C PRO A 95 7.88 8.22 6.85
N LEU A 96 7.40 9.47 6.75
CA LEU A 96 7.32 10.36 7.91
C LEU A 96 6.13 10.00 8.83
N PHE A 97 5.02 9.54 8.26
CA PHE A 97 3.80 9.20 8.99
C PHE A 97 3.43 7.73 8.77
N GLY A 98 2.99 7.36 7.57
CA GLY A 98 2.60 6.01 7.22
C GLY A 98 2.97 5.65 5.77
N LEU A 99 2.89 4.37 5.44
CA LEU A 99 3.33 3.89 4.12
C LEU A 99 2.40 4.36 2.98
N GLU A 100 1.19 4.80 3.29
CA GLU A 100 0.26 5.45 2.35
C GLU A 100 0.87 6.70 1.69
N GLU A 101 1.84 7.38 2.34
CA GLU A 101 2.58 8.48 1.72
C GLU A 101 3.29 8.05 0.43
N ALA A 102 3.86 6.84 0.42
CA ALA A 102 4.45 6.26 -0.77
C ALA A 102 3.37 6.02 -1.84
N GLY A 103 2.19 5.53 -1.45
CA GLY A 103 1.04 5.39 -2.35
C GLY A 103 0.63 6.72 -2.99
N ARG A 104 0.57 7.78 -2.19
CA ARG A 104 0.30 9.14 -2.68
C ARG A 104 1.35 9.64 -3.67
N SER A 105 2.62 9.24 -3.52
CA SER A 105 3.66 9.55 -4.50
C SER A 105 3.37 8.91 -5.87
N PHE A 106 2.88 7.66 -5.89
CA PHE A 106 2.40 7.02 -7.13
C PHE A 106 1.21 7.78 -7.73
N ALA A 107 0.21 8.13 -6.92
CA ALA A 107 -0.99 8.85 -7.37
C ALA A 107 -0.63 10.22 -7.99
N ARG A 108 0.24 10.99 -7.35
CA ARG A 108 0.74 12.28 -7.89
C ARG A 108 1.44 12.12 -9.23
N GLY A 109 2.08 10.97 -9.47
CA GLY A 109 2.69 10.66 -10.76
C GLY A 109 1.69 10.35 -11.87
N HIS A 110 0.40 10.20 -11.57
CA HIS A 110 -0.67 9.83 -12.51
C HIS A 110 -0.31 8.62 -13.37
N TRP A 111 0.28 7.59 -12.75
CA TRP A 111 0.86 6.45 -13.44
C TRP A 111 -0.12 5.70 -14.35
N GLN A 112 -1.42 5.74 -14.03
CA GLN A 112 -2.47 5.13 -14.86
C GLN A 112 -2.57 5.77 -16.26
N GLN A 113 -2.08 7.01 -16.41
CA GLN A 113 -2.08 7.77 -17.67
C GLN A 113 -0.77 7.63 -18.47
N TRP A 114 0.22 6.90 -17.94
CA TRP A 114 1.49 6.65 -18.63
C TRP A 114 1.31 5.74 -19.84
N PRO A 115 2.33 5.64 -20.72
CA PRO A 115 2.30 4.65 -21.82
C PRO A 115 1.93 3.27 -21.30
N THR A 116 1.12 2.53 -22.05
CA THR A 116 0.51 1.26 -21.63
C THR A 116 1.50 0.30 -20.96
N VAL A 117 2.70 0.13 -21.56
CA VAL A 117 3.73 -0.77 -21.02
C VAL A 117 4.18 -0.35 -19.62
N GLN A 118 4.31 0.96 -19.37
CA GLN A 118 4.69 1.48 -18.07
C GLN A 118 3.56 1.36 -17.04
N ALA A 119 2.34 1.70 -17.43
CA ALA A 119 1.17 1.59 -16.56
C ALA A 119 0.89 0.12 -16.19
N GLU A 120 1.04 -0.81 -17.13
CA GLU A 120 0.91 -2.24 -16.87
C GLU A 120 2.01 -2.74 -15.92
N ALA A 121 3.26 -2.34 -16.11
CA ALA A 121 4.36 -2.74 -15.22
C ALA A 121 4.13 -2.28 -13.77
N VAL A 122 3.61 -1.06 -13.57
CA VAL A 122 3.24 -0.58 -12.22
C VAL A 122 2.09 -1.39 -11.64
N ARG A 123 1.04 -1.63 -12.43
CA ARG A 123 -0.12 -2.43 -12.00
C ARG A 123 0.31 -3.84 -11.60
N ASP A 124 1.11 -4.50 -12.44
CA ASP A 124 1.59 -5.86 -12.19
C ASP A 124 2.45 -5.92 -10.92
N PHE A 125 3.29 -4.90 -10.69
CA PHE A 125 4.06 -4.79 -9.47
C PHE A 125 3.17 -4.67 -8.22
N LEU A 126 2.22 -3.74 -8.20
CA LEU A 126 1.33 -3.55 -7.05
C LEU A 126 0.52 -4.81 -6.74
N HIS A 127 -0.02 -5.48 -7.76
CA HIS A 127 -0.76 -6.74 -7.58
C HIS A 127 0.14 -7.89 -7.13
N ALA A 128 1.34 -8.01 -7.69
CA ALA A 128 2.26 -9.07 -7.31
C ALA A 128 2.77 -8.90 -5.88
N TRP A 129 3.11 -7.68 -5.48
CA TRP A 129 3.54 -7.37 -4.12
C TRP A 129 2.42 -7.61 -3.11
N TRP A 130 1.21 -7.14 -3.37
CA TRP A 130 0.06 -7.40 -2.52
C TRP A 130 -0.21 -8.90 -2.31
N ALA A 131 -0.22 -9.67 -3.39
CA ALA A 131 -0.41 -11.11 -3.31
C ALA A 131 0.74 -11.83 -2.56
N ASP A 132 1.99 -11.38 -2.75
CA ASP A 132 3.16 -11.91 -2.03
C ASP A 132 3.06 -11.63 -0.53
N THR A 133 2.74 -10.40 -0.15
CA THR A 133 2.52 -9.99 1.25
C THR A 133 1.46 -10.85 1.93
N LEU A 134 0.32 -11.10 1.28
CA LEU A 134 -0.76 -11.92 1.87
C LEU A 134 -0.40 -13.39 2.04
N THR A 135 0.53 -13.92 1.25
CA THR A 135 0.91 -15.34 1.27
C THR A 135 2.22 -15.60 2.03
N ASP A 136 3.00 -14.58 2.33
CA ASP A 136 4.18 -14.71 3.18
C ASP A 136 3.75 -14.64 4.66
N PRO A 137 4.10 -15.63 5.50
CA PRO A 137 3.76 -15.60 6.92
C PRO A 137 4.55 -14.55 7.72
N ASP A 138 5.64 -14.02 7.17
CA ASP A 138 6.51 -13.03 7.83
C ASP A 138 7.00 -12.00 6.79
N PRO A 139 6.07 -11.18 6.23
CA PRO A 139 6.42 -10.21 5.21
C PRO A 139 7.22 -9.06 5.81
N ALA A 140 8.16 -8.51 5.03
CA ALA A 140 8.99 -7.37 5.45
C ALA A 140 8.16 -6.11 5.77
N VAL A 141 6.97 -5.99 5.18
CA VAL A 141 6.02 -4.90 5.42
C VAL A 141 4.66 -5.51 5.76
N PRO A 142 4.03 -5.11 6.88
CA PRO A 142 2.73 -5.64 7.28
C PRO A 142 1.64 -5.44 6.22
N ALA A 143 0.74 -6.42 6.08
CA ALA A 143 -0.32 -6.39 5.08
C ALA A 143 -1.23 -5.16 5.19
N TYR A 144 -1.50 -4.68 6.40
CA TYR A 144 -2.32 -3.49 6.62
C TYR A 144 -1.66 -2.20 6.09
N GLU A 145 -0.33 -2.10 6.12
CA GLU A 145 0.41 -0.96 5.54
C GLU A 145 0.48 -1.06 4.01
N VAL A 146 0.71 -2.27 3.48
CA VAL A 146 0.70 -2.48 2.02
C VAL A 146 -0.68 -2.18 1.44
N LEU A 147 -1.78 -2.56 2.13
CA LEU A 147 -3.14 -2.22 1.69
C LEU A 147 -3.35 -0.71 1.60
N ALA A 148 -2.94 0.04 2.62
CA ALA A 148 -3.03 1.50 2.61
C ALA A 148 -2.28 2.09 1.41
N LEU A 149 -1.02 1.65 1.19
CA LEU A 149 -0.21 2.11 0.05
C LEU A 149 -0.88 1.81 -1.30
N VAL A 150 -1.29 0.56 -1.55
CA VAL A 150 -1.83 0.19 -2.87
C VAL A 150 -3.19 0.84 -3.13
N THR A 151 -3.96 1.12 -2.06
CA THR A 151 -5.22 1.87 -2.13
C THR A 151 -4.96 3.32 -2.55
N GLU A 152 -4.06 4.02 -1.87
CA GLU A 152 -3.69 5.40 -2.22
C GLU A 152 -3.03 5.48 -3.61
N ALA A 153 -2.17 4.52 -3.96
CA ALA A 153 -1.51 4.48 -5.26
C ALA A 153 -2.49 4.33 -6.44
N SER A 154 -3.60 3.64 -6.24
CA SER A 154 -4.57 3.32 -7.29
C SER A 154 -5.89 4.10 -7.19
N ALA A 155 -6.11 4.83 -6.09
CA ALA A 155 -7.37 5.48 -5.72
C ALA A 155 -8.57 4.50 -5.72
N THR A 156 -8.33 3.22 -5.37
CA THR A 156 -9.39 2.19 -5.30
C THR A 156 -9.03 1.10 -4.30
N LEU A 157 -10.00 0.63 -3.54
CA LEU A 157 -9.83 -0.41 -2.52
C LEU A 157 -10.33 -1.79 -3.00
N THR A 158 -11.41 -1.82 -3.78
CA THR A 158 -12.10 -3.06 -4.20
C THR A 158 -11.18 -4.17 -4.74
N PRO A 159 -10.24 -3.91 -5.68
CA PRO A 159 -9.40 -4.98 -6.25
C PRO A 159 -8.50 -5.66 -5.21
N TRP A 160 -8.04 -4.91 -4.24
CA TRP A 160 -7.16 -5.38 -3.17
C TRP A 160 -7.91 -6.24 -2.18
N LEU A 161 -9.09 -5.81 -1.75
CA LEU A 161 -9.99 -6.61 -0.90
C LEU A 161 -10.45 -7.88 -1.61
N THR A 162 -10.74 -7.82 -2.91
CA THR A 162 -11.11 -9.01 -3.70
C THR A 162 -9.96 -10.02 -3.72
N THR A 163 -8.72 -9.58 -3.87
CA THR A 163 -7.56 -10.46 -3.78
C THR A 163 -7.48 -11.12 -2.40
N TRP A 164 -7.64 -10.35 -1.33
CA TRP A 164 -7.61 -10.88 0.04
C TRP A 164 -8.76 -11.87 0.29
N GLU A 165 -9.94 -11.61 -0.24
CA GLU A 165 -11.11 -12.49 -0.11
C GLU A 165 -10.89 -13.85 -0.77
N THR A 166 -10.13 -13.92 -1.87
CA THR A 166 -9.82 -15.17 -2.57
C THR A 166 -8.76 -16.02 -1.87
N LEU A 167 -7.95 -15.42 -1.00
CA LEU A 167 -6.89 -16.08 -0.23
C LEU A 167 -7.41 -16.41 1.17
N THR A 168 -7.70 -17.69 1.41
CA THR A 168 -8.27 -18.19 2.67
C THR A 168 -7.34 -19.19 3.36
N ASP A 169 -6.06 -19.03 3.13
CA ASP A 169 -4.99 -19.81 3.78
C ASP A 169 -4.55 -19.14 5.10
N HIS A 170 -3.81 -19.89 5.90
CA HIS A 170 -3.41 -19.49 7.25
C HIS A 170 -2.68 -18.13 7.28
N PRO A 171 -1.67 -17.84 6.43
CA PRO A 171 -1.03 -16.52 6.47
C PRO A 171 -1.98 -15.36 6.22
N ALA A 172 -2.86 -15.47 5.20
CA ALA A 172 -3.80 -14.39 4.88
C ALA A 172 -4.84 -14.15 5.99
N ASP A 173 -5.20 -15.17 6.77
CA ASP A 173 -6.10 -15.04 7.93
C ASP A 173 -5.40 -14.43 9.14
N ASP A 174 -4.12 -14.74 9.35
CA ASP A 174 -3.31 -14.13 10.40
C ASP A 174 -3.09 -12.63 10.12
N HIS A 175 -2.78 -12.26 8.89
CA HIS A 175 -2.71 -10.87 8.47
C HIS A 175 -4.03 -10.13 8.65
N LEU A 176 -5.16 -10.80 8.42
CA LEU A 176 -6.48 -10.22 8.67
C LEU A 176 -6.71 -9.96 10.16
N ALA A 177 -6.31 -10.90 11.02
CA ALA A 177 -6.43 -10.73 12.46
C ALA A 177 -5.57 -9.56 12.96
N GLU A 178 -4.34 -9.44 12.47
CA GLU A 178 -3.44 -8.33 12.79
C GLU A 178 -4.02 -6.99 12.29
N ALA A 179 -4.48 -6.93 11.06
CA ALA A 179 -5.06 -5.73 10.47
C ALA A 179 -6.29 -5.26 11.25
N VAL A 180 -7.21 -6.15 11.59
CA VAL A 180 -8.39 -5.80 12.39
C VAL A 180 -8.00 -5.27 13.76
N ALA A 181 -7.04 -5.90 14.44
CA ALA A 181 -6.54 -5.44 15.73
C ALA A 181 -5.88 -4.06 15.65
N LYS A 182 -5.25 -3.75 14.52
CA LYS A 182 -4.59 -2.45 14.27
C LYS A 182 -5.60 -1.35 13.97
N TRP A 183 -6.65 -1.67 13.22
CA TRP A 183 -7.63 -0.72 12.70
C TRP A 183 -8.86 -0.51 13.58
N GLU A 184 -9.10 -1.40 14.57
CA GLU A 184 -10.33 -1.41 15.34
C GLU A 184 -10.66 -0.07 15.99
N TYR A 185 -9.64 0.63 16.51
CA TYR A 185 -9.83 1.89 17.20
C TYR A 185 -10.33 3.00 16.26
N ASP A 186 -9.66 3.15 15.12
CA ASP A 186 -9.99 4.19 14.14
C ASP A 186 -11.36 3.92 13.52
N LEU A 187 -11.60 2.68 13.08
CA LEU A 187 -12.87 2.29 12.46
C LEU A 187 -14.06 2.38 13.43
N LEU A 188 -13.87 2.07 14.72
CA LEU A 188 -14.91 2.26 15.73
C LEU A 188 -15.16 3.76 16.00
N GLY A 189 -14.18 4.60 15.79
CA GLY A 189 -14.27 6.06 15.83
C GLY A 189 -14.76 6.69 14.53
N ASP A 190 -15.22 5.89 13.58
CA ASP A 190 -15.64 6.33 12.23
C ASP A 190 -14.52 7.07 11.45
N GLN A 191 -13.27 6.65 11.65
CA GLN A 191 -12.09 7.16 10.96
C GLN A 191 -11.48 6.08 10.05
N LEU A 192 -10.87 6.48 8.94
CA LEU A 192 -10.05 5.59 8.14
C LEU A 192 -8.72 5.35 8.85
N PRO A 193 -8.18 4.09 8.89
CA PRO A 193 -6.96 3.77 9.64
C PRO A 193 -5.65 4.32 9.03
N TRP A 194 -5.71 5.10 7.99
CA TRP A 194 -4.59 5.80 7.37
C TRP A 194 -5.04 7.13 6.78
N ASP A 195 -4.11 8.04 6.59
CA ASP A 195 -4.37 9.32 5.96
C ASP A 195 -4.73 9.14 4.48
N SER A 196 -5.86 9.68 4.05
CA SER A 196 -6.28 9.76 2.65
C SER A 196 -6.64 11.19 2.28
N TRP A 197 -6.26 11.60 1.07
CA TRP A 197 -6.59 12.94 0.57
C TRP A 197 -7.88 12.98 -0.25
N GLU A 198 -8.28 11.82 -0.77
CA GLU A 198 -9.46 11.70 -1.61
C GLU A 198 -10.27 10.46 -1.18
N ASN A 199 -11.58 10.60 -1.17
CA ASN A 199 -12.51 9.48 -0.92
C ASN A 199 -12.38 8.78 0.45
N GLU A 200 -11.91 9.47 1.51
CA GLU A 200 -11.72 8.88 2.85
C GLU A 200 -12.99 8.18 3.35
N GLU A 201 -14.15 8.88 3.32
CA GLU A 201 -15.41 8.33 3.80
C GLU A 201 -15.87 7.12 2.98
N GLU A 202 -15.72 7.16 1.66
CA GLU A 202 -16.08 6.07 0.76
C GLU A 202 -15.19 4.84 1.01
N THR A 203 -13.87 5.06 1.09
CA THR A 203 -12.88 4.02 1.38
C THR A 203 -13.11 3.38 2.75
N ARG A 204 -13.36 4.19 3.78
CA ARG A 204 -13.69 3.73 5.12
C ARG A 204 -14.96 2.88 5.12
N THR A 205 -15.99 3.34 4.44
CA THR A 205 -17.28 2.64 4.35
C THR A 205 -17.13 1.29 3.65
N GLU A 206 -16.37 1.24 2.55
CA GLU A 206 -16.09 0.00 1.82
C GLU A 206 -15.29 -0.99 2.68
N LEU A 207 -14.20 -0.52 3.33
CA LEU A 207 -13.37 -1.34 4.22
C LEU A 207 -14.20 -1.93 5.37
N THR A 208 -14.97 -1.09 6.04
CA THR A 208 -15.83 -1.49 7.15
C THR A 208 -16.85 -2.55 6.71
N ALA A 209 -17.54 -2.32 5.61
CA ALA A 209 -18.53 -3.28 5.07
C ALA A 209 -17.88 -4.61 4.67
N TRP A 210 -16.67 -4.57 4.12
CA TRP A 210 -15.92 -5.78 3.77
C TRP A 210 -15.50 -6.56 5.02
N LEU A 211 -14.97 -5.89 6.05
CA LEU A 211 -14.58 -6.51 7.32
C LEU A 211 -15.77 -7.20 8.01
N VAL A 212 -16.89 -6.50 8.13
CA VAL A 212 -18.13 -7.06 8.74
C VAL A 212 -18.59 -8.33 8.02
N ARG A 213 -18.47 -8.38 6.71
CA ARG A 213 -18.88 -9.52 5.89
C ARG A 213 -17.89 -10.69 5.94
N ASN A 214 -16.58 -10.42 5.87
CA ASN A 214 -15.58 -11.45 5.63
C ASN A 214 -14.80 -11.87 6.89
N ALA A 215 -14.49 -10.95 7.80
CA ALA A 215 -13.66 -11.24 8.96
C ALA A 215 -14.27 -12.25 9.95
N PRO A 216 -15.60 -12.25 10.27
CA PRO A 216 -16.12 -13.15 11.30
C PRO A 216 -15.96 -14.64 11.00
N ALA A 217 -15.96 -15.06 9.74
CA ALA A 217 -15.78 -16.45 9.37
C ALA A 217 -14.29 -16.86 9.50
N ARG A 218 -13.39 -15.98 9.12
CA ARG A 218 -11.93 -16.20 9.06
C ARG A 218 -11.29 -16.09 10.43
N LEU A 219 -11.76 -15.19 11.29
CA LEU A 219 -11.25 -14.96 12.65
C LEU A 219 -11.75 -15.98 13.69
N ARG A 220 -12.50 -17.01 13.31
CA ARG A 220 -12.92 -18.09 14.23
C ARG A 220 -11.87 -19.18 14.41
N ALA A 221 -10.71 -19.07 13.77
CA ALA A 221 -9.63 -20.02 13.91
C ALA A 221 -9.13 -20.09 15.39
N PRO A 222 -8.62 -21.24 15.84
CA PRO A 222 -8.09 -21.38 17.20
C PRO A 222 -6.94 -20.39 17.43
N GLY A 223 -7.05 -19.58 18.48
CA GLY A 223 -6.03 -18.60 18.87
C GLY A 223 -6.43 -17.12 18.69
N VAL A 224 -7.45 -16.83 17.91
CA VAL A 224 -7.98 -15.46 17.79
C VAL A 224 -8.87 -15.13 19.01
N SER A 225 -8.67 -13.94 19.58
CA SER A 225 -9.45 -13.45 20.71
C SER A 225 -10.93 -13.29 20.34
N GLY A 226 -11.85 -13.85 21.15
CA GLY A 226 -13.29 -13.60 21.01
C GLY A 226 -13.64 -12.10 21.08
N GLU A 227 -12.78 -11.29 21.68
CA GLU A 227 -12.93 -9.84 21.75
C GLU A 227 -12.80 -9.20 20.36
N LEU A 228 -11.89 -9.67 19.51
CA LEU A 228 -11.73 -9.18 18.15
C LEU A 228 -13.00 -9.40 17.30
N LEU A 229 -13.68 -10.54 17.49
CA LEU A 229 -14.95 -10.80 16.84
C LEU A 229 -16.06 -9.83 17.30
N HIS A 230 -16.05 -9.44 18.59
CA HIS A 230 -16.98 -8.42 19.09
C HIS A 230 -16.70 -7.05 18.45
N ARG A 231 -15.41 -6.68 18.28
CA ARG A 231 -15.02 -5.43 17.60
C ARG A 231 -15.54 -5.40 16.16
N VAL A 232 -15.30 -6.46 15.39
CA VAL A 232 -15.82 -6.54 14.01
C VAL A 232 -17.34 -6.44 13.98
N ARG A 233 -18.05 -7.09 14.92
CA ARG A 233 -19.52 -6.96 15.02
C ARG A 233 -19.94 -5.52 15.28
N LEU A 234 -19.25 -4.80 16.17
CA LEU A 234 -19.55 -3.41 16.50
C LEU A 234 -19.40 -2.49 15.29
N LEU A 235 -18.46 -2.77 14.37
CA LEU A 235 -18.33 -2.01 13.12
C LEU A 235 -19.61 -2.04 12.26
N GLY A 236 -20.41 -3.08 12.37
CA GLY A 236 -21.68 -3.23 11.65
C GLY A 236 -22.88 -2.53 12.29
N LEU A 237 -22.70 -1.90 13.45
CA LEU A 237 -23.77 -1.18 14.16
C LEU A 237 -23.72 0.33 13.84
N THR A 238 -24.87 0.98 13.99
CA THR A 238 -24.94 2.45 13.94
C THR A 238 -24.19 3.07 15.13
N GLY A 239 -23.80 4.35 15.07
CA GLY A 239 -23.05 5.01 16.14
C GLY A 239 -23.73 4.87 17.51
N ASP A 240 -25.04 5.14 17.60
CA ASP A 240 -25.79 5.07 18.86
C ASP A 240 -25.89 3.63 19.39
N ASP A 241 -26.27 2.66 18.54
CA ASP A 241 -26.33 1.25 18.90
C ASP A 241 -24.96 0.68 19.31
N ARG A 242 -23.91 1.18 18.69
CA ARG A 242 -22.51 0.80 18.96
C ARG A 242 -22.09 1.23 20.36
N TRP A 243 -22.41 2.47 20.75
CA TRP A 243 -22.05 3.02 22.06
C TRP A 243 -22.83 2.42 23.21
N GLU A 244 -24.05 1.96 22.99
CA GLU A 244 -24.87 1.30 24.00
C GLU A 244 -24.52 -0.19 24.17
N ASP A 245 -23.73 -0.77 23.25
CA ASP A 245 -23.37 -2.18 23.30
C ASP A 245 -22.46 -2.52 24.50
N PRO A 246 -22.75 -3.60 25.24
CA PRO A 246 -21.94 -3.99 26.43
C PRO A 246 -20.45 -4.28 26.12
N HIS A 247 -20.13 -4.56 24.88
CA HIS A 247 -18.74 -4.81 24.42
C HIS A 247 -18.07 -3.55 23.88
N TRP A 248 -18.70 -2.38 23.98
CA TRP A 248 -18.04 -1.13 23.60
C TRP A 248 -16.82 -0.86 24.46
N PRO A 249 -15.65 -0.57 23.88
CA PRO A 249 -14.41 -0.39 24.64
C PRO A 249 -14.49 0.70 25.72
N GLY A 250 -15.26 1.76 25.47
CA GLY A 250 -15.44 2.88 26.41
C GLY A 250 -16.19 2.54 27.70
N HIS A 251 -16.84 1.39 27.78
CA HIS A 251 -17.53 0.97 29.03
C HIS A 251 -16.61 0.34 30.07
N ARG A 252 -15.32 0.20 29.80
CA ARG A 252 -14.33 -0.43 30.68
C ARG A 252 -13.53 0.55 31.54
N TYR A 253 -13.98 1.82 31.63
CA TYR A 253 -13.33 2.86 32.45
C TYR A 253 -14.24 3.34 33.56
#